data_bdd15edccad75b9440b42d44580e5e2b
#
_entry.id   bdd15edccad75b9440b42d44580e5e2b
#
_cell.length_a   1.000
_cell.length_b   1.000
_cell.length_c   1.000
_cell.angle_alpha   90.00
_cell.angle_beta   90.00
_cell.angle_gamma   90.00
#
_symmetry.space_group_name_H-M   'P 1'
#
loop_
_entity.id
_entity.type
_entity.pdbx_description
1 polymer ?
#
loop_
_entity_poly.entity_id
_entity_poly.type
_entity_poly.pdbx_seq_one_letter_code
_entity_poly.pdbx_strand_id
1 'polypeptide(L)'
;DGRTLLVIVDTNRPEQVEDESLLTACSNRLAVIDHHRRAATYIKNATLTLYEPNASSTCELVTELIQELCEPTDILPFEADAVLSGIVLDTKNFTIRTGDRTFDAAAFLRRSGADTTRVKKLFQNGMEETMERYDIMKQARIYKGIAVVAAQETQNRIVAAQAADELLNIS
;
A
#
# COMPACT_ATOMS: atom_id res chain seq x y z
N ASP A 1 28.12 0.08 1.12
CA ASP A 1 29.31 0.10 1.97
C ASP A 1 28.96 -0.30 3.40
N GLY A 2 29.99 -0.38 4.28
CA GLY A 2 29.84 -0.78 5.68
C GLY A 2 28.96 0.13 6.55
N ARG A 3 28.38 1.22 6.02
CA ARG A 3 27.54 2.19 6.74
C ARG A 3 26.10 2.27 6.21
N THR A 4 25.77 1.50 5.18
CA THR A 4 24.45 1.53 4.55
C THR A 4 23.48 0.63 5.32
N LEU A 5 22.35 1.15 5.74
CA LEU A 5 21.18 0.39 6.21
C LEU A 5 20.24 0.19 5.03
N LEU A 6 19.87 -1.04 4.74
CA LEU A 6 18.82 -1.36 3.79
C LEU A 6 17.50 -1.57 4.55
N VAL A 7 16.50 -0.77 4.21
CA VAL A 7 15.15 -0.90 4.77
C VAL A 7 14.23 -1.34 3.64
N ILE A 8 13.61 -2.50 3.79
CA ILE A 8 12.61 -3.03 2.87
C ILE A 8 11.25 -2.84 3.52
N VAL A 9 10.34 -2.24 2.78
CA VAL A 9 8.99 -1.95 3.23
C VAL A 9 7.96 -2.57 2.28
N ASP A 10 6.85 -3.01 2.84
CA ASP A 10 5.66 -3.49 2.13
C ASP A 10 5.86 -4.78 1.32
N THR A 11 6.92 -5.49 1.60
CA THR A 11 7.15 -6.86 1.11
C THR A 11 8.08 -7.63 2.04
N ASN A 12 7.86 -8.95 2.10
CA ASN A 12 8.77 -9.88 2.74
C ASN A 12 9.41 -10.86 1.74
N ARG A 13 9.17 -10.68 0.43
CA ARG A 13 9.59 -11.60 -0.63
C ARG A 13 10.86 -11.11 -1.31
N PRO A 14 11.94 -11.92 -1.38
CA PRO A 14 13.16 -11.55 -2.09
C PRO A 14 12.91 -11.18 -3.55
N GLU A 15 12.07 -11.95 -4.25
CA GLU A 15 11.73 -11.77 -5.66
C GLU A 15 10.97 -10.48 -6.00
N GLN A 16 10.49 -9.75 -4.99
CA GLN A 16 9.85 -8.44 -5.16
C GLN A 16 10.82 -7.27 -4.93
N VAL A 17 12.04 -7.56 -4.49
CA VAL A 17 13.10 -6.55 -4.35
C VAL A 17 13.71 -6.31 -5.72
N GLU A 18 13.72 -5.06 -6.18
CA GLU A 18 14.17 -4.68 -7.53
C GLU A 18 15.61 -5.13 -7.82
N ASP A 19 16.49 -5.04 -6.82
CA ASP A 19 17.85 -5.59 -6.89
C ASP A 19 18.09 -6.54 -5.71
N GLU A 20 17.88 -7.82 -5.95
CA GLU A 20 18.02 -8.89 -4.94
C GLU A 20 19.44 -9.00 -4.39
N SER A 21 20.47 -8.53 -5.12
CA SER A 21 21.87 -8.56 -4.67
C SER A 21 22.09 -7.69 -3.43
N LEU A 22 21.27 -6.66 -3.22
CA LEU A 22 21.30 -5.79 -2.03
C LEU A 22 21.00 -6.54 -0.74
N LEU A 23 20.17 -7.60 -0.79
CA LEU A 23 19.89 -8.43 0.38
C LEU A 23 21.15 -9.11 0.92
N THR A 24 22.02 -9.53 0.03
CA THR A 24 23.33 -10.13 0.41
C THR A 24 24.33 -9.05 0.81
N ALA A 25 24.41 -7.98 0.05
CA ALA A 25 25.38 -6.90 0.30
C ALA A 25 25.14 -6.16 1.63
N CYS A 26 23.88 -6.09 2.09
CA CYS A 26 23.46 -5.41 3.32
C CYS A 26 23.01 -6.38 4.44
N SER A 27 23.31 -7.67 4.35
CA SER A 27 22.79 -8.72 5.23
C SER A 27 22.93 -8.44 6.74
N ASN A 28 23.96 -7.73 7.16
CA ASN A 28 24.17 -7.34 8.56
C ASN A 28 23.47 -6.05 8.99
N ARG A 29 22.80 -5.37 8.08
CA ARG A 29 22.10 -4.10 8.27
C ARG A 29 20.87 -4.05 7.39
N LEU A 30 20.03 -5.04 7.55
CA LEU A 30 18.78 -5.22 6.82
C LEU A 30 17.63 -5.12 7.81
N ALA A 31 16.69 -4.23 7.55
CA ALA A 31 15.41 -4.14 8.23
C ALA A 31 14.28 -4.45 7.26
N VAL A 32 13.29 -5.19 7.72
CA VAL A 32 12.07 -5.50 6.94
C VAL A 32 10.86 -5.08 7.75
N ILE A 33 10.01 -4.26 7.16
CA ILE A 33 8.75 -3.79 7.75
C ILE A 33 7.63 -4.17 6.80
N ASP A 34 6.74 -5.07 7.22
CA ASP A 34 5.71 -5.62 6.34
C ASP A 34 4.48 -6.11 7.09
N HIS A 35 3.30 -5.93 6.48
CA HIS A 35 2.02 -6.41 6.98
C HIS A 35 1.44 -7.59 6.18
N HIS A 36 2.08 -7.98 5.08
CA HIS A 36 1.61 -9.10 4.27
C HIS A 36 1.83 -10.44 4.95
N ARG A 37 0.97 -11.41 4.69
CA ARG A 37 1.21 -12.79 5.13
C ARG A 37 2.52 -13.32 4.54
N ARG A 38 3.33 -13.98 5.38
CA ARG A 38 4.58 -14.58 4.93
C ARG A 38 4.34 -15.57 3.81
N ALA A 39 5.10 -15.42 2.73
CA ALA A 39 5.17 -16.39 1.66
C ALA A 39 6.00 -17.61 2.07
N ALA A 40 5.98 -18.68 1.26
CA ALA A 40 6.84 -19.84 1.47
C ALA A 40 8.33 -19.45 1.39
N THR A 41 8.66 -18.54 0.46
CA THR A 41 9.96 -17.87 0.38
C THR A 41 9.83 -16.47 0.96
N TYR A 42 10.62 -16.13 1.96
CA TYR A 42 10.65 -14.81 2.58
C TYR A 42 12.08 -14.46 3.00
N ILE A 43 12.34 -13.19 3.24
CA ILE A 43 13.63 -12.66 3.68
C ILE A 43 13.88 -13.11 5.12
N LYS A 44 14.82 -14.06 5.31
CA LYS A 44 15.06 -14.74 6.61
C LYS A 44 16.10 -14.06 7.47
N ASN A 45 17.06 -13.34 6.87
CA ASN A 45 18.28 -12.88 7.54
C ASN A 45 18.28 -11.38 7.83
N ALA A 46 17.08 -10.79 8.00
CA ALA A 46 16.99 -9.40 8.41
C ALA A 46 17.46 -9.24 9.88
N THR A 47 18.26 -8.20 10.13
CA THR A 47 18.70 -7.82 11.48
C THR A 47 17.51 -7.36 12.34
N LEU A 48 16.56 -6.68 11.70
CA LEU A 48 15.30 -6.25 12.32
C LEU A 48 14.14 -6.65 11.40
N THR A 49 13.11 -7.21 12.00
CA THR A 49 11.87 -7.52 11.30
C THR A 49 10.69 -7.02 12.13
N LEU A 50 9.97 -6.06 11.59
CA LEU A 50 8.64 -5.67 12.07
C LEU A 50 7.60 -6.28 11.14
N TYR A 51 6.96 -7.33 11.62
CA TYR A 51 6.02 -8.12 10.86
C TYR A 51 4.69 -8.24 11.60
N GLU A 52 3.66 -7.56 11.07
CA GLU A 52 2.34 -7.50 11.73
C GLU A 52 1.20 -7.66 10.71
N PRO A 53 0.75 -8.90 10.45
CA PRO A 53 -0.30 -9.18 9.45
C PRO A 53 -1.68 -8.60 9.79
N ASN A 54 -1.87 -8.16 11.04
CA ASN A 54 -3.12 -7.54 11.48
C ASN A 54 -3.14 -6.02 11.31
N ALA A 55 -2.00 -5.41 11.00
CA ALA A 55 -1.95 -4.00 10.64
C ALA A 55 -2.68 -3.75 9.32
N SER A 56 -3.30 -2.60 9.20
CA SER A 56 -4.05 -2.22 7.98
C SER A 56 -3.14 -2.07 6.76
N SER A 57 -1.93 -1.58 7.01
CA SER A 57 -0.93 -1.27 5.97
C SER A 57 0.47 -1.23 6.58
N THR A 58 1.49 -1.34 5.76
CA THR A 58 2.87 -1.04 6.17
C THR A 58 3.02 0.44 6.54
N CYS A 59 2.25 1.34 5.93
CA CYS A 59 2.23 2.76 6.30
C CYS A 59 1.72 2.99 7.74
N GLU A 60 0.79 2.19 8.25
CA GLU A 60 0.40 2.20 9.67
C GLU A 60 1.60 1.87 10.55
N LEU A 61 2.31 0.76 10.26
CA LEU A 61 3.48 0.34 11.03
C LEU A 61 4.61 1.37 11.01
N VAL A 62 4.87 1.95 9.84
CA VAL A 62 5.88 3.02 9.70
C VAL A 62 5.47 4.26 10.49
N THR A 63 4.17 4.59 10.50
CA THR A 63 3.68 5.73 11.28
C THR A 63 3.89 5.51 12.77
N GLU A 64 3.63 4.32 13.29
CA GLU A 64 3.89 3.99 14.69
C GLU A 64 5.38 4.12 15.05
N LEU A 65 6.28 3.66 14.18
CA LEU A 65 7.72 3.86 14.37
C LEU A 65 8.10 5.34 14.37
N ILE A 66 7.53 6.13 13.48
CA ILE A 66 7.78 7.58 13.40
C ILE A 66 7.27 8.27 14.67
N GLN A 67 6.13 7.86 15.21
CA GLN A 67 5.59 8.41 16.47
C GLN A 67 6.54 8.22 17.66
N GLU A 68 7.30 7.14 17.68
CA GLU A 68 8.29 6.86 18.74
C GLU A 68 9.62 7.60 18.53
N LEU A 69 9.92 8.01 17.30
CA LEU A 69 11.23 8.55 16.93
C LEU A 69 11.22 10.06 16.68
N CYS A 70 10.07 10.64 16.34
CA CYS A 70 9.94 12.01 15.83
C CYS A 70 8.74 12.72 16.46
N GLU A 71 8.86 14.05 16.57
CA GLU A 71 7.70 14.90 16.86
C GLU A 71 6.91 15.18 15.57
N PRO A 72 5.59 15.47 15.66
CA PRO A 72 4.79 15.79 14.46
C PRO A 72 5.36 16.95 13.61
N THR A 73 6.09 17.86 14.23
CA THR A 73 6.75 19.02 13.59
C THR A 73 7.98 18.65 12.77
N ASP A 74 8.54 17.46 12.97
CA ASP A 74 9.73 16.98 12.26
C ASP A 74 9.39 16.40 10.89
N ILE A 75 8.08 16.18 10.62
CA ILE A 75 7.57 15.57 9.40
C ILE A 75 7.06 16.66 8.48
N LEU A 76 7.52 16.63 7.24
CA LEU A 76 7.04 17.58 6.25
C LEU A 76 5.60 17.21 5.79
N PRO A 77 4.74 18.21 5.52
CA PRO A 77 3.35 17.93 5.13
C PRO A 77 3.19 16.99 3.94
N PHE A 78 4.09 17.03 2.96
CA PHE A 78 4.03 16.14 1.80
C PHE A 78 4.43 14.69 2.16
N GLU A 79 5.33 14.50 3.13
CA GLU A 79 5.67 13.17 3.64
C GLU A 79 4.49 12.57 4.40
N ALA A 80 3.84 13.37 5.23
CA ALA A 80 2.62 12.98 5.92
C ALA A 80 1.48 12.63 4.94
N ASP A 81 1.33 13.41 3.83
CA ASP A 81 0.37 13.09 2.76
C ASP A 81 0.69 11.74 2.11
N ALA A 82 1.97 11.49 1.80
CA ALA A 82 2.39 10.26 1.14
C ALA A 82 2.12 9.03 2.02
N VAL A 83 2.47 9.08 3.31
CA VAL A 83 2.22 7.98 4.24
C VAL A 83 0.72 7.77 4.48
N LEU A 84 -0.05 8.86 4.64
CA LEU A 84 -1.50 8.76 4.78
C LEU A 84 -2.15 8.17 3.52
N SER A 85 -1.63 8.49 2.33
CA SER A 85 -2.15 7.91 1.09
C SER A 85 -1.99 6.39 1.03
N GLY A 86 -0.90 5.83 1.57
CA GLY A 86 -0.72 4.39 1.68
C GLY A 86 -1.76 3.74 2.60
N ILE A 87 -2.05 4.34 3.76
CA ILE A 87 -3.12 3.87 4.64
C ILE A 87 -4.48 3.90 3.90
N VAL A 88 -4.78 5.01 3.22
CA VAL A 88 -6.05 5.17 2.47
C VAL A 88 -6.18 4.13 1.36
N LEU A 89 -5.07 3.81 0.67
CA LEU A 89 -5.04 2.81 -0.39
C LEU A 89 -5.38 1.41 0.14
N ASP A 90 -4.63 0.93 1.13
CA ASP A 90 -4.74 -0.42 1.65
C ASP A 90 -6.05 -0.68 2.39
N THR A 91 -6.59 0.37 3.02
CA THR A 91 -7.87 0.28 3.73
C THR A 91 -9.09 0.55 2.84
N LYS A 92 -8.89 0.81 1.55
CA LYS A 92 -9.96 1.28 0.65
C LYS A 92 -10.74 2.43 1.31
N ASN A 93 -10.03 3.49 1.63
CA ASN A 93 -10.57 4.69 2.30
C ASN A 93 -11.23 4.35 3.66
N PHE A 94 -10.50 3.64 4.52
CA PHE A 94 -10.94 3.23 5.87
C PHE A 94 -12.18 2.31 5.87
N THR A 95 -12.42 1.57 4.78
CA THR A 95 -13.57 0.68 4.64
C THR A 95 -13.23 -0.74 5.08
N ILE A 96 -12.00 -1.21 4.84
CA ILE A 96 -11.56 -2.57 5.17
C ILE A 96 -10.30 -2.55 6.03
N ARG A 97 -10.09 -3.61 6.83
CA ARG A 97 -8.91 -3.81 7.68
C ARG A 97 -8.57 -2.63 8.58
N THR A 98 -9.53 -1.82 8.95
CA THR A 98 -9.34 -0.61 9.74
C THR A 98 -9.62 -0.91 11.21
N GLY A 99 -8.64 -0.63 12.06
CA GLY A 99 -8.74 -0.74 13.51
C GLY A 99 -8.40 0.57 14.20
N ASP A 100 -8.39 0.57 15.54
CA ASP A 100 -8.06 1.74 16.35
C ASP A 100 -6.68 2.29 16.01
N ARG A 101 -5.67 1.41 15.86
CA ARG A 101 -4.30 1.75 15.45
C ARG A 101 -4.26 2.52 14.12
N THR A 102 -5.09 2.11 13.17
CA THR A 102 -5.17 2.78 11.85
C THR A 102 -5.65 4.23 12.01
N PHE A 103 -6.66 4.47 12.85
CA PHE A 103 -7.15 5.82 13.10
C PHE A 103 -6.16 6.65 13.90
N ASP A 104 -5.46 6.06 14.87
CA ASP A 104 -4.40 6.75 15.63
C ASP A 104 -3.25 7.19 14.71
N ALA A 105 -2.79 6.30 13.82
CA ALA A 105 -1.79 6.61 12.81
C ALA A 105 -2.27 7.75 11.89
N ALA A 106 -3.49 7.67 11.37
CA ALA A 106 -4.07 8.71 10.52
C ALA A 106 -4.20 10.05 11.26
N ALA A 107 -4.60 10.03 12.54
CA ALA A 107 -4.70 11.23 13.37
C ALA A 107 -3.32 11.87 13.61
N PHE A 108 -2.28 11.07 13.83
CA PHE A 108 -0.92 11.55 13.95
C PHE A 108 -0.45 12.23 12.65
N LEU A 109 -0.61 11.56 11.51
CA LEU A 109 -0.25 12.12 10.20
C LEU A 109 -1.01 13.42 9.92
N ARG A 110 -2.28 13.49 10.34
CA ARG A 110 -3.07 14.72 10.21
C ARG A 110 -2.49 15.86 11.06
N ARG A 111 -2.02 15.58 12.28
CA ARG A 111 -1.32 16.57 13.12
C ARG A 111 0.01 16.99 12.51
N SER A 112 0.70 16.08 11.83
CA SER A 112 1.95 16.33 11.08
C SER A 112 1.74 17.13 9.78
N GLY A 113 0.51 17.54 9.46
CA GLY A 113 0.22 18.41 8.31
C GLY A 113 -0.34 17.70 7.09
N ALA A 114 -0.68 16.41 7.16
CA ALA A 114 -1.36 15.74 6.07
C ALA A 114 -2.71 16.40 5.76
N ASP A 115 -3.03 16.52 4.47
CA ASP A 115 -4.29 17.09 3.98
C ASP A 115 -5.05 16.05 3.17
N THR A 116 -6.22 15.67 3.65
CA THR A 116 -7.09 14.69 3.00
C THR A 116 -7.50 15.09 1.59
N THR A 117 -7.56 16.39 1.30
CA THR A 117 -7.85 16.90 -0.06
C THR A 117 -6.68 16.65 -1.00
N ARG A 118 -5.44 16.88 -0.52
CA ARG A 118 -4.24 16.56 -1.30
C ARG A 118 -4.11 15.06 -1.50
N VAL A 119 -4.30 14.27 -0.44
CA VAL A 119 -4.30 12.80 -0.51
C VAL A 119 -5.35 12.30 -1.53
N LYS A 120 -6.58 12.82 -1.49
CA LYS A 120 -7.62 12.46 -2.47
C LYS A 120 -7.20 12.76 -3.92
N LYS A 121 -6.46 13.86 -4.15
CA LYS A 121 -5.98 14.20 -5.49
C LYS A 121 -4.98 13.20 -6.05
N LEU A 122 -4.21 12.52 -5.19
CA LEU A 122 -3.27 11.47 -5.63
C LEU A 122 -3.97 10.26 -6.27
N PHE A 123 -5.25 10.05 -5.94
CA PHE A 123 -6.06 8.96 -6.48
C PHE A 123 -7.00 9.39 -7.63
N GLN A 124 -6.84 10.61 -8.14
CA GLN A 124 -7.62 11.06 -9.29
C GLN A 124 -7.09 10.42 -10.57
N ASN A 125 -7.95 9.72 -11.27
CA ASN A 125 -7.64 9.15 -12.57
C ASN A 125 -7.89 10.17 -13.69
N GLY A 126 -7.18 10.04 -14.80
CA GLY A 126 -7.45 10.78 -16.02
C GLY A 126 -8.81 10.38 -16.62
N MET A 127 -9.36 11.25 -17.47
CA MET A 127 -10.62 10.97 -18.16
C MET A 127 -10.50 9.71 -19.03
N GLU A 128 -9.39 9.53 -19.71
CA GLU A 128 -9.12 8.39 -20.59
C GLU A 128 -9.15 7.06 -19.82
N GLU A 129 -8.36 6.95 -18.74
CA GLU A 129 -8.35 5.77 -17.86
C GLU A 129 -9.73 5.49 -17.26
N THR A 130 -10.46 6.56 -16.91
CA THR A 130 -11.82 6.44 -16.39
C THR A 130 -12.77 5.85 -17.45
N MET A 131 -12.68 6.30 -18.69
CA MET A 131 -13.50 5.77 -19.80
C MET A 131 -13.15 4.32 -20.11
N GLU A 132 -11.87 3.96 -20.19
CA GLU A 132 -11.44 2.57 -20.37
C GLU A 132 -12.00 1.65 -19.28
N ARG A 133 -11.96 2.08 -18.02
CA ARG A 133 -12.50 1.34 -16.89
C ARG A 133 -14.01 1.11 -17.02
N TYR A 134 -14.77 2.15 -17.39
CA TYR A 134 -16.19 2.02 -17.66
C TYR A 134 -16.50 1.09 -18.83
N ASP A 135 -15.68 1.10 -19.87
CA ASP A 135 -15.87 0.22 -21.04
C ASP A 135 -15.64 -1.26 -20.68
N ILE A 136 -14.70 -1.54 -19.75
CA ILE A 136 -14.54 -2.88 -19.16
C ILE A 136 -15.79 -3.24 -18.36
N MET A 137 -16.22 -2.37 -17.45
CA MET A 137 -17.36 -2.63 -16.55
C MET A 137 -18.68 -2.87 -17.31
N LYS A 138 -18.94 -2.15 -18.39
CA LYS A 138 -20.14 -2.33 -19.24
C LYS A 138 -20.25 -3.73 -19.84
N GLN A 139 -19.14 -4.44 -20.02
CA GLN A 139 -19.10 -5.79 -20.57
C GLN A 139 -19.35 -6.86 -19.50
N ALA A 140 -19.46 -6.47 -18.22
CA ALA A 140 -19.65 -7.40 -17.12
C ALA A 140 -20.97 -8.16 -17.23
N ARG A 141 -20.90 -9.46 -17.03
CA ARG A 141 -22.06 -10.36 -16.89
C ARG A 141 -22.05 -10.93 -15.48
N ILE A 142 -23.20 -10.82 -14.82
CA ILE A 142 -23.36 -11.36 -13.47
C ILE A 142 -23.85 -12.80 -13.56
N TYR A 143 -23.11 -13.72 -12.97
CA TYR A 143 -23.48 -15.12 -12.84
C TYR A 143 -23.29 -15.59 -11.40
N LYS A 144 -24.36 -15.92 -10.72
CA LYS A 144 -24.35 -16.41 -9.32
C LYS A 144 -23.55 -15.52 -8.35
N GLY A 145 -23.68 -14.19 -8.47
CA GLY A 145 -22.99 -13.23 -7.63
C GLY A 145 -21.51 -12.99 -8.01
N ILE A 146 -21.07 -13.51 -9.16
CA ILE A 146 -19.73 -13.28 -9.70
C ILE A 146 -19.87 -12.41 -10.94
N ALA A 147 -19.17 -11.28 -10.98
CA ALA A 147 -19.04 -10.46 -12.18
C ALA A 147 -17.91 -11.02 -13.07
N VAL A 148 -18.20 -11.31 -14.31
CA VAL A 148 -17.24 -11.84 -15.29
C VAL A 148 -17.16 -10.89 -16.48
N VAL A 149 -15.95 -10.50 -16.84
CA VAL A 149 -15.66 -9.74 -18.07
C VAL A 149 -14.69 -10.55 -18.93
N ALA A 150 -15.05 -10.79 -20.19
CA ALA A 150 -14.16 -11.37 -21.19
C ALA A 150 -13.72 -10.25 -22.14
N ALA A 151 -12.59 -9.64 -21.86
CA ALA A 151 -12.03 -8.60 -22.72
C ALA A 151 -11.53 -9.21 -24.05
N GLN A 152 -11.87 -8.57 -25.18
CA GLN A 152 -11.47 -9.04 -26.51
C GLN A 152 -10.05 -8.58 -26.87
N GLU A 153 -9.56 -7.54 -26.22
CA GLU A 153 -8.24 -6.95 -26.44
C GLU A 153 -7.42 -6.94 -25.14
N THR A 154 -6.10 -6.81 -25.29
CA THR A 154 -5.21 -6.68 -24.14
C THR A 154 -5.52 -5.40 -23.38
N GLN A 155 -5.86 -5.52 -22.12
CA GLN A 155 -6.18 -4.40 -21.23
C GLN A 155 -4.98 -3.99 -20.39
N ASN A 156 -4.93 -2.71 -20.01
CA ASN A 156 -4.01 -2.24 -18.98
C ASN A 156 -4.34 -2.96 -17.66
N ARG A 157 -3.34 -3.61 -17.04
CA ARG A 157 -3.54 -4.39 -15.82
C ARG A 157 -4.08 -3.54 -14.65
N ILE A 158 -3.66 -2.28 -14.56
CA ILE A 158 -4.09 -1.36 -13.51
C ILE A 158 -5.57 -1.03 -13.71
N VAL A 159 -5.95 -0.66 -14.93
CA VAL A 159 -7.35 -0.32 -15.27
C VAL A 159 -8.26 -1.54 -15.06
N ALA A 160 -7.81 -2.73 -15.45
CA ALA A 160 -8.57 -3.97 -15.24
C ALA A 160 -8.77 -4.29 -13.75
N ALA A 161 -7.73 -4.10 -12.92
CA ALA A 161 -7.81 -4.30 -11.48
C ALA A 161 -8.76 -3.28 -10.83
N GLN A 162 -8.69 -2.01 -11.23
CA GLN A 162 -9.60 -0.97 -10.75
C GLN A 162 -11.07 -1.24 -11.16
N ALA A 163 -11.30 -1.70 -12.40
CA ALA A 163 -12.64 -2.10 -12.85
C ALA A 163 -13.21 -3.27 -12.03
N ALA A 164 -12.37 -4.27 -11.71
CA ALA A 164 -12.77 -5.38 -10.86
C ALA A 164 -13.12 -4.92 -9.43
N ASP A 165 -12.33 -4.01 -8.86
CA ASP A 165 -12.61 -3.42 -7.54
C ASP A 165 -13.92 -2.62 -7.53
N GLU A 166 -14.22 -1.86 -8.58
CA GLU A 166 -15.50 -1.14 -8.68
C GLU A 166 -16.68 -2.09 -8.83
N LEU A 167 -16.54 -3.17 -9.61
CA LEU A 167 -17.59 -4.18 -9.76
C LEU A 167 -17.93 -4.88 -8.44
N LEU A 168 -16.99 -4.99 -7.50
CA LEU A 168 -17.26 -5.53 -6.17
C LEU A 168 -18.20 -4.64 -5.32
N ASN A 169 -18.31 -3.36 -5.65
CA ASN A 169 -19.16 -2.41 -4.94
C ASN A 169 -20.58 -2.30 -5.56
N ILE A 170 -20.87 -3.04 -6.63
CA ILE A 170 -22.17 -3.08 -7.27
C ILE A 170 -22.94 -4.29 -6.74
N SER A 171 -24.10 -4.05 -6.14
CA SER A 171 -25.01 -5.06 -5.60
C SER A 171 -26.04 -5.51 -6.65
#